data_12f4628255494aea1c1a217af42edc1e
#
_entry.id   12f4628255494aea1c1a217af42edc1e
#
_cell.length_a   1.000
_cell.length_b   1.000
_cell.length_c   1.000
_cell.angle_alpha   90.00
_cell.angle_beta   90.00
_cell.angle_gamma   90.00
#
_symmetry.space_group_name_H-M   'P 1'
#
loop_
_entity.id
_entity.type
_entity.pdbx_description
1 polymer ?
#
loop_
_entity_poly.entity_id
_entity_poly.type
_entity_poly.pdbx_seq_one_letter_code
_entity_poly.pdbx_strand_id
1 'polypeptide(L)'
;VLESIMPQVVVFWGAYDHNFSWNKVENTAASYAAGLTNILMNYIALKKGRFVYLSSESVFDGENARLMTEDDLTGACSKRGQAIAIGEEICKNYARMGNDIVVLRLDHLYGEIRKKEDTDTICAKMCLEAVNTGEIIAPQNEKIMLLHEADAVEFIYQMMVTKEHKHTLYQLSSGEKISRYDL
;
A
#
# COMPACT_ATOMS: atom_id res chain seq x y z
N VAL A 1 2.70 4.62 24.13
CA VAL A 1 2.32 3.30 23.62
C VAL A 1 3.55 2.56 23.07
N LEU A 2 4.32 3.12 22.11
CA LEU A 2 5.50 2.42 21.56
C LEU A 2 6.55 2.16 22.64
N GLU A 3 6.83 3.13 23.51
CA GLU A 3 7.76 2.97 24.63
C GLU A 3 7.38 1.89 25.64
N SER A 4 6.07 1.69 25.87
CA SER A 4 5.59 0.68 26.81
C SER A 4 5.57 -0.73 26.21
N ILE A 5 5.33 -0.86 24.89
CA ILE A 5 5.26 -2.15 24.19
C ILE A 5 6.63 -2.61 23.73
N MET A 6 7.51 -1.66 23.35
CA MET A 6 8.85 -1.91 22.81
C MET A 6 8.85 -2.93 21.64
N PRO A 7 8.03 -2.72 20.59
CA PRO A 7 7.90 -3.69 19.51
C PRO A 7 9.20 -3.85 18.73
N GLN A 8 9.48 -5.06 18.27
CA GLN A 8 10.64 -5.34 17.40
C GLN A 8 10.36 -4.99 15.93
N VAL A 9 9.09 -5.03 15.54
CA VAL A 9 8.64 -4.67 14.19
C VAL A 9 7.40 -3.80 14.31
N VAL A 10 7.35 -2.75 13.51
CA VAL A 10 6.13 -1.94 13.30
C VAL A 10 5.73 -2.04 11.84
N VAL A 11 4.51 -2.46 11.57
CA VAL A 11 3.91 -2.42 10.23
C VAL A 11 2.95 -1.24 10.19
N PHE A 12 3.24 -0.26 9.33
CA PHE A 12 2.40 0.90 9.14
C PHE A 12 1.44 0.69 7.96
N TRP A 13 0.17 0.57 8.29
CA TRP A 13 -0.94 0.26 7.37
C TRP A 13 -1.84 1.48 7.07
N GLY A 14 -1.40 2.68 7.36
CA GLY A 14 -2.26 3.87 7.39
C GLY A 14 -3.00 4.18 6.08
N ALA A 15 -2.44 3.82 4.91
CA ALA A 15 -3.09 4.04 3.62
C ALA A 15 -4.29 3.12 3.34
N TYR A 16 -4.45 2.06 4.12
CA TYR A 16 -5.49 1.04 4.01
C TYR A 16 -6.49 1.09 5.18
N ASP A 17 -6.39 2.12 6.04
CA ASP A 17 -7.35 2.29 7.14
C ASP A 17 -8.70 2.76 6.60
N HIS A 18 -9.72 1.92 6.71
CA HIS A 18 -11.09 2.22 6.29
C HIS A 18 -11.72 3.41 7.05
N ASN A 19 -11.21 3.72 8.23
CA ASN A 19 -11.66 4.88 9.00
C ASN A 19 -11.05 6.19 8.50
N PHE A 20 -9.97 6.13 7.70
CA PHE A 20 -9.34 7.29 7.13
C PHE A 20 -9.98 7.63 5.76
N SER A 21 -10.99 8.48 5.78
CA SER A 21 -11.67 8.89 4.55
C SER A 21 -10.89 9.99 3.81
N TRP A 22 -10.37 9.66 2.64
CA TRP A 22 -9.69 10.60 1.76
C TRP A 22 -10.60 11.71 1.18
N ASN A 23 -11.92 11.53 1.31
CA ASN A 23 -12.91 12.53 0.88
C ASN A 23 -13.09 13.68 1.88
N LYS A 24 -12.67 13.50 3.12
CA LYS A 24 -12.73 14.57 4.13
C LYS A 24 -11.70 15.65 3.84
N VAL A 25 -12.07 16.91 4.06
CA VAL A 25 -11.21 18.07 3.76
C VAL A 25 -9.95 18.09 4.63
N GLU A 26 -10.09 17.71 5.91
CA GLU A 26 -9.02 17.66 6.88
C GLU A 26 -7.99 16.54 6.61
N ASN A 27 -8.40 15.51 5.88
CA ASN A 27 -7.54 14.39 5.52
C ASN A 27 -6.74 14.73 4.25
N THR A 28 -5.54 15.21 4.46
CA THR A 28 -4.63 15.66 3.40
C THR A 28 -3.37 14.79 3.37
N ALA A 29 -2.61 14.89 2.29
CA ALA A 29 -1.28 14.28 2.22
C ALA A 29 -0.37 14.79 3.35
N ALA A 30 -0.50 16.06 3.75
CA ALA A 30 0.27 16.64 4.86
C ALA A 30 -0.12 16.03 6.23
N SER A 31 -1.42 15.84 6.51
CA SER A 31 -1.86 15.22 7.77
C SER A 31 -1.43 13.75 7.85
N TYR A 32 -1.49 13.02 6.73
CA TYR A 32 -1.00 11.65 6.63
C TYR A 32 0.51 11.57 6.88
N ALA A 33 1.29 12.42 6.19
CA ALA A 33 2.74 12.47 6.33
C ALA A 33 3.17 12.83 7.76
N ALA A 34 2.47 13.76 8.41
CA ALA A 34 2.71 14.12 9.80
C ALA A 34 2.47 12.94 10.75
N GLY A 35 1.38 12.20 10.56
CA GLY A 35 1.05 10.99 11.34
C GLY A 35 2.12 9.90 11.18
N LEU A 36 2.49 9.59 9.93
CA LEU A 36 3.56 8.65 9.63
C LEU A 36 4.89 9.07 10.26
N THR A 37 5.29 10.32 10.05
CA THR A 37 6.56 10.84 10.58
C THR A 37 6.60 10.75 12.09
N ASN A 38 5.52 11.10 12.78
CA ASN A 38 5.43 11.02 14.23
C ASN A 38 5.63 9.58 14.73
N ILE A 39 4.95 8.59 14.13
CA ILE A 39 5.11 7.19 14.51
C ILE A 39 6.53 6.70 14.21
N LEU A 40 7.04 6.99 13.01
CA LEU A 40 8.36 6.57 12.56
C LEU A 40 9.48 7.13 13.45
N MET A 41 9.46 8.43 13.74
CA MET A 41 10.47 9.07 14.60
C MET A 41 10.47 8.50 16.01
N ASN A 42 9.31 8.34 16.61
CA ASN A 42 9.20 7.73 17.94
C ASN A 42 9.70 6.29 17.94
N TYR A 43 9.45 5.52 16.88
CA TYR A 43 9.94 4.16 16.77
C TYR A 43 11.47 4.10 16.58
N ILE A 44 12.03 4.92 15.70
CA ILE A 44 13.48 5.02 15.48
C ILE A 44 14.21 5.42 16.75
N ALA A 45 13.64 6.32 17.57
CA ALA A 45 14.21 6.72 18.85
C ALA A 45 14.41 5.56 19.83
N LEU A 46 13.64 4.48 19.70
CA LEU A 46 13.82 3.26 20.48
C LEU A 46 15.06 2.44 20.05
N LYS A 47 15.67 2.76 18.91
CA LYS A 47 16.84 2.06 18.32
C LYS A 47 16.67 0.56 18.22
N LYS A 48 15.46 0.08 17.90
CA LYS A 48 15.12 -1.34 17.86
C LYS A 48 14.26 -1.68 16.64
N GLY A 49 14.70 -2.68 15.92
CA GLY A 49 13.89 -3.43 14.98
C GLY A 49 13.55 -2.71 13.68
N ARG A 50 12.61 -3.30 12.97
CA ARG A 50 12.25 -2.94 11.60
C ARG A 50 10.96 -2.17 11.50
N PHE A 51 10.94 -1.14 10.65
CA PHE A 51 9.73 -0.46 10.25
C PHE A 51 9.31 -0.88 8.83
N VAL A 52 8.13 -1.44 8.68
CA VAL A 52 7.55 -1.84 7.40
C VAL A 52 6.46 -0.85 7.03
N TYR A 53 6.66 -0.14 5.93
CA TYR A 53 5.68 0.79 5.38
C TYR A 53 4.93 0.14 4.22
N LEU A 54 3.62 0.02 4.34
CA LEU A 54 2.78 -0.49 3.26
C LEU A 54 2.36 0.65 2.35
N SER A 55 2.93 0.65 1.16
CA SER A 55 2.64 1.51 0.03
C SER A 55 1.65 0.83 -0.93
N SER A 56 1.33 1.47 -2.03
CA SER A 56 0.35 1.01 -3.02
C SER A 56 0.77 1.41 -4.43
N GLU A 57 0.28 0.69 -5.43
CA GLU A 57 0.36 1.03 -6.85
C GLU A 57 -0.18 2.43 -7.17
N SER A 58 -1.05 2.98 -6.31
CA SER A 58 -1.61 4.33 -6.50
C SER A 58 -0.56 5.46 -6.47
N VAL A 59 0.69 5.17 -6.13
CA VAL A 59 1.81 6.09 -6.32
C VAL A 59 2.10 6.36 -7.81
N PHE A 60 1.58 5.52 -8.70
CA PHE A 60 1.70 5.62 -10.14
C PHE A 60 0.40 6.07 -10.82
N ASP A 61 -0.55 6.64 -10.08
CA ASP A 61 -1.82 7.09 -10.64
C ASP A 61 -1.64 7.76 -12.00
N GLY A 62 -2.18 7.13 -13.05
CA GLY A 62 -2.04 7.58 -14.42
C GLY A 62 -1.96 6.42 -15.40
N GLU A 63 -2.01 6.72 -16.66
CA GLU A 63 -1.94 5.72 -17.73
C GLU A 63 -0.54 5.13 -17.84
N ASN A 64 -0.34 3.98 -17.24
CA ASN A 64 0.88 3.22 -17.42
C ASN A 64 0.67 2.12 -18.46
N ALA A 65 1.11 2.38 -19.68
CA ALA A 65 1.02 1.39 -20.76
C ALA A 65 1.91 0.16 -20.51
N ARG A 66 2.92 0.28 -19.65
CA ARG A 66 3.87 -0.78 -19.28
C ARG A 66 3.76 -1.17 -17.82
N LEU A 67 4.40 -2.27 -17.46
CA LEU A 67 4.63 -2.60 -16.05
C LEU A 67 5.55 -1.56 -15.41
N MET A 68 5.16 -1.07 -14.25
CA MET A 68 5.99 -0.17 -13.43
C MET A 68 6.87 -0.99 -12.51
N THR A 69 8.03 -0.46 -12.21
CA THR A 69 9.05 -1.09 -11.35
C THR A 69 9.39 -0.19 -10.16
N GLU A 70 10.21 -0.67 -9.26
CA GLU A 70 10.69 0.08 -8.10
C GLU A 70 11.48 1.35 -8.49
N ASP A 71 12.13 1.33 -9.65
CA ASP A 71 12.96 2.45 -10.15
C ASP A 71 12.15 3.52 -10.86
N ASP A 72 10.87 3.27 -11.13
CA ASP A 72 10.02 4.23 -11.79
C ASP A 72 9.61 5.38 -10.89
N LEU A 73 9.57 6.58 -11.47
CA LEU A 73 9.13 7.77 -10.75
C LEU A 73 7.65 7.67 -10.39
N THR A 74 7.34 8.07 -9.17
CA THR A 74 5.95 8.21 -8.73
C THR A 74 5.32 9.45 -9.36
N GLY A 75 4.06 9.37 -9.78
CA GLY A 75 3.35 10.44 -10.47
C GLY A 75 1.89 10.52 -10.05
N ALA A 76 1.61 10.28 -8.77
CA ALA A 76 0.25 10.20 -8.25
C ALA A 76 -0.55 11.49 -8.44
N CYS A 77 -1.76 11.36 -8.98
CA CYS A 77 -2.73 12.45 -9.15
C CYS A 77 -3.79 12.47 -8.04
N SER A 78 -4.10 11.33 -7.44
CA SER A 78 -5.07 11.23 -6.34
C SER A 78 -4.49 11.70 -5.01
N LYS A 79 -5.34 12.21 -4.10
CA LYS A 79 -4.91 12.57 -2.74
C LYS A 79 -4.26 11.40 -2.01
N ARG A 80 -4.81 10.19 -2.18
CA ARG A 80 -4.29 8.96 -1.58
C ARG A 80 -2.91 8.64 -2.14
N GLY A 81 -2.76 8.60 -3.45
CA GLY A 81 -1.50 8.29 -4.11
C GLY A 81 -0.40 9.29 -3.76
N GLN A 82 -0.71 10.60 -3.74
CA GLN A 82 0.22 11.65 -3.32
C GLN A 82 0.69 11.45 -1.87
N ALA A 83 -0.23 11.17 -0.96
CA ALA A 83 0.11 10.94 0.43
C ALA A 83 1.02 9.72 0.62
N ILE A 84 0.73 8.62 -0.10
CA ILE A 84 1.52 7.40 -0.05
C ILE A 84 2.92 7.64 -0.64
N ALA A 85 3.02 8.34 -1.77
CA ALA A 85 4.30 8.68 -2.40
C ALA A 85 5.18 9.54 -1.47
N ILE A 86 4.60 10.53 -0.80
CA ILE A 86 5.31 11.30 0.22
C ILE A 86 5.78 10.39 1.37
N GLY A 87 4.95 9.46 1.81
CA GLY A 87 5.30 8.47 2.82
C GLY A 87 6.48 7.59 2.41
N GLU A 88 6.55 7.16 1.16
CA GLU A 88 7.69 6.42 0.63
C GLU A 88 8.99 7.24 0.73
N GLU A 89 8.95 8.50 0.29
CA GLU A 89 10.14 9.35 0.35
C GLU A 89 10.61 9.62 1.78
N ILE A 90 9.69 9.80 2.72
CA ILE A 90 10.02 9.89 4.14
C ILE A 90 10.74 8.60 4.57
N CYS A 91 10.17 7.44 4.32
CA CYS A 91 10.74 6.14 4.69
C CYS A 91 12.12 5.91 4.04
N LYS A 92 12.26 6.18 2.75
CA LYS A 92 13.53 6.07 2.02
C LYS A 92 14.61 6.99 2.61
N ASN A 93 14.27 8.22 2.99
CA ASN A 93 15.22 9.15 3.60
C ASN A 93 15.72 8.63 4.95
N TYR A 94 14.83 8.13 5.80
CA TYR A 94 15.25 7.55 7.08
C TYR A 94 16.03 6.23 6.90
N ALA A 95 15.72 5.43 5.87
CA ALA A 95 16.52 4.26 5.53
C ALA A 95 17.96 4.64 5.12
N ARG A 96 18.14 5.69 4.31
CA ARG A 96 19.47 6.23 3.94
C ARG A 96 20.28 6.71 5.16
N MET A 97 19.61 7.05 6.25
CA MET A 97 20.25 7.41 7.53
C MET A 97 20.65 6.17 8.36
N GLY A 98 20.51 4.95 7.82
CA GLY A 98 20.92 3.71 8.45
C GLY A 98 19.85 3.04 9.32
N ASN A 99 18.58 3.44 9.21
CA ASN A 99 17.50 2.76 9.91
C ASN A 99 16.99 1.56 9.11
N ASP A 100 16.57 0.51 9.81
CA ASP A 100 16.00 -0.70 9.20
C ASP A 100 14.55 -0.45 8.78
N ILE A 101 14.37 -0.05 7.53
CA ILE A 101 13.07 0.32 6.95
C ILE A 101 12.86 -0.41 5.64
N VAL A 102 11.69 -1.01 5.49
CA VAL A 102 11.23 -1.66 4.25
C VAL A 102 9.94 -1.00 3.79
N VAL A 103 9.87 -0.68 2.52
CA VAL A 103 8.69 -0.15 1.83
C VAL A 103 8.15 -1.23 0.90
N LEU A 104 6.88 -1.57 1.02
CA LEU A 104 6.21 -2.58 0.20
C LEU A 104 5.08 -1.92 -0.59
N ARG A 105 5.25 -1.78 -1.92
CA ARG A 105 4.16 -1.39 -2.82
C ARG A 105 3.31 -2.62 -3.11
N LEU A 106 2.06 -2.57 -2.73
CA LEU A 106 1.09 -3.61 -2.99
C LEU A 106 0.22 -3.19 -4.18
N ASP A 107 0.05 -4.09 -5.14
CA ASP A 107 -0.92 -3.91 -6.21
C ASP A 107 -2.35 -4.10 -5.70
N HIS A 108 -3.34 -4.07 -6.60
CA HIS A 108 -4.75 -4.20 -6.23
C HIS A 108 -4.99 -5.51 -5.50
N LEU A 109 -5.25 -5.42 -4.20
CA LEU A 109 -5.53 -6.58 -3.37
C LEU A 109 -6.90 -7.17 -3.74
N TYR A 110 -6.95 -8.50 -3.78
CA TYR A 110 -8.19 -9.26 -3.85
C TYR A 110 -8.10 -10.49 -2.94
N GLY A 111 -9.25 -11.01 -2.54
CA GLY A 111 -9.34 -12.17 -1.67
C GLY A 111 -10.76 -12.43 -1.22
N GLU A 112 -10.92 -13.17 -0.15
CA GLU A 112 -12.22 -13.56 0.38
C GLU A 112 -12.96 -12.37 1.01
N ILE A 113 -14.22 -12.18 0.66
CA ILE A 113 -15.11 -11.20 1.31
C ILE A 113 -15.64 -11.80 2.60
N ARG A 114 -15.08 -11.40 3.73
CA ARG A 114 -15.46 -11.87 5.07
C ARG A 114 -16.34 -10.89 5.81
N LYS A 115 -16.20 -9.60 5.49
CA LYS A 115 -16.90 -8.48 6.13
C LYS A 115 -17.33 -7.47 5.09
N LYS A 116 -18.24 -6.59 5.48
CA LYS A 116 -18.70 -5.51 4.62
C LYS A 116 -17.57 -4.58 4.16
N GLU A 117 -16.56 -4.38 4.99
CA GLU A 117 -15.40 -3.56 4.71
C GLU A 117 -14.51 -4.16 3.61
N ASP A 118 -14.50 -5.49 3.46
CA ASP A 118 -13.72 -6.20 2.44
C ASP A 118 -14.26 -5.97 1.03
N THR A 119 -15.42 -5.34 0.90
CA THR A 119 -16.04 -5.01 -0.40
C THR A 119 -15.46 -3.78 -1.08
N ASP A 120 -14.42 -3.15 -0.51
CA ASP A 120 -13.81 -1.95 -1.10
C ASP A 120 -12.75 -2.26 -2.18
N THR A 121 -12.41 -3.52 -2.39
CA THR A 121 -11.51 -3.94 -3.47
C THR A 121 -12.21 -3.91 -4.84
N ILE A 122 -11.44 -3.77 -5.93
CA ILE A 122 -11.98 -3.73 -7.30
C ILE A 122 -12.79 -4.98 -7.60
N CYS A 123 -12.23 -6.17 -7.33
CA CYS A 123 -12.89 -7.44 -7.61
C CYS A 123 -14.20 -7.59 -6.80
N ALA A 124 -14.19 -7.22 -5.52
CA ALA A 124 -15.38 -7.29 -4.69
C ALA A 124 -16.48 -6.32 -5.16
N LYS A 125 -16.11 -5.10 -5.57
CA LYS A 125 -17.06 -4.13 -6.16
C LYS A 125 -17.71 -4.67 -7.42
N MET A 126 -16.92 -5.24 -8.33
CA MET A 126 -17.44 -5.86 -9.56
C MET A 126 -18.40 -7.03 -9.27
N CYS A 127 -18.03 -7.92 -8.33
CA CYS A 127 -18.92 -9.01 -7.91
C CYS A 127 -20.24 -8.50 -7.32
N LEU A 128 -20.19 -7.47 -6.46
CA LEU A 128 -21.39 -6.88 -5.87
C LEU A 128 -22.26 -6.19 -6.92
N GLU A 129 -21.66 -5.49 -7.87
CA GLU A 129 -22.37 -4.87 -8.99
C GLU A 129 -23.11 -5.93 -9.82
N ALA A 130 -22.42 -7.00 -10.19
CA ALA A 130 -23.01 -8.12 -10.90
C ALA A 130 -24.20 -8.74 -10.16
N VAL A 131 -24.06 -8.96 -8.85
CA VAL A 131 -25.13 -9.56 -8.03
C VAL A 131 -26.34 -8.62 -7.90
N ASN A 132 -26.10 -7.32 -7.76
CA ASN A 132 -27.16 -6.34 -7.50
C ASN A 132 -27.90 -5.89 -8.76
N THR A 133 -27.20 -5.78 -9.89
CA THR A 133 -27.75 -5.19 -11.14
C THR A 133 -27.86 -6.20 -12.28
N GLY A 134 -27.18 -7.33 -12.20
CA GLY A 134 -27.03 -8.29 -13.30
C GLY A 134 -26.03 -7.87 -14.37
N GLU A 135 -25.37 -6.73 -14.19
CA GLU A 135 -24.43 -6.16 -15.17
C GLU A 135 -23.16 -5.70 -14.47
N ILE A 136 -22.04 -5.66 -15.22
CA ILE A 136 -20.76 -5.09 -14.78
C ILE A 136 -20.33 -4.05 -15.80
N ILE A 137 -20.02 -2.84 -15.35
CA ILE A 137 -19.44 -1.81 -16.20
C ILE A 137 -17.92 -1.84 -16.04
N ALA A 138 -17.23 -2.44 -17.03
CA ALA A 138 -15.77 -2.49 -17.06
C ALA A 138 -15.23 -1.66 -18.23
N PRO A 139 -14.34 -0.67 -17.96
CA PRO A 139 -13.65 0.06 -19.02
C PRO A 139 -12.74 -0.87 -19.81
N GLN A 140 -12.93 -0.96 -21.13
CA GLN A 140 -12.19 -1.90 -22.01
C GLN A 140 -10.66 -1.70 -21.99
N ASN A 141 -10.20 -0.49 -21.74
CA ASN A 141 -8.78 -0.14 -21.84
C ASN A 141 -8.07 -0.08 -20.50
N GLU A 142 -8.78 -0.27 -19.39
CA GLU A 142 -8.18 -0.22 -18.06
C GLU A 142 -7.58 -1.58 -17.71
N LYS A 143 -6.27 -1.58 -17.55
CA LYS A 143 -5.52 -2.78 -17.13
C LYS A 143 -5.00 -2.58 -15.72
N ILE A 144 -5.20 -3.58 -14.89
CA ILE A 144 -4.75 -3.61 -13.51
C ILE A 144 -3.86 -4.82 -13.25
N MET A 145 -3.03 -4.74 -12.24
CA MET A 145 -2.34 -5.88 -11.68
C MET A 145 -3.03 -6.26 -10.37
N LEU A 146 -3.18 -7.55 -10.15
CA LEU A 146 -3.82 -8.08 -8.96
C LEU A 146 -2.79 -8.72 -8.03
N LEU A 147 -3.05 -8.67 -6.74
CA LEU A 147 -2.26 -9.35 -5.72
C LEU A 147 -3.22 -10.05 -4.76
N HIS A 148 -3.10 -11.37 -4.64
CA HIS A 148 -3.93 -12.11 -3.69
C HIS A 148 -3.54 -11.77 -2.25
N GLU A 149 -4.52 -11.60 -1.37
CA GLU A 149 -4.29 -11.22 0.02
C GLU A 149 -3.35 -12.18 0.77
N ALA A 150 -3.43 -13.49 0.48
CA ALA A 150 -2.56 -14.48 1.11
C ALA A 150 -1.10 -14.30 0.72
N ASP A 151 -0.82 -13.97 -0.56
CA ASP A 151 0.54 -13.72 -1.04
C ASP A 151 1.10 -12.43 -0.44
N ALA A 152 0.25 -11.39 -0.34
CA ALA A 152 0.62 -10.14 0.32
C ALA A 152 0.99 -10.37 1.80
N VAL A 153 0.16 -11.11 2.53
CA VAL A 153 0.39 -11.42 3.96
C VAL A 153 1.66 -12.23 4.15
N GLU A 154 1.87 -13.28 3.33
CA GLU A 154 3.08 -14.10 3.40
C GLU A 154 4.33 -13.26 3.17
N PHE A 155 4.34 -12.40 2.13
CA PHE A 155 5.50 -11.57 1.85
C PHE A 155 5.75 -10.53 2.95
N ILE A 156 4.70 -9.88 3.46
CA ILE A 156 4.82 -8.96 4.60
C ILE A 156 5.43 -9.69 5.80
N TYR A 157 4.94 -10.88 6.10
CA TYR A 157 5.49 -11.70 7.18
C TYR A 157 6.97 -12.03 6.96
N GLN A 158 7.35 -12.45 5.76
CA GLN A 158 8.74 -12.72 5.43
C GLN A 158 9.61 -11.46 5.62
N MET A 159 9.13 -10.30 5.23
CA MET A 159 9.84 -9.04 5.46
C MET A 159 9.93 -8.64 6.93
N MET A 160 9.00 -9.08 7.78
CA MET A 160 9.07 -8.86 9.22
C MET A 160 10.14 -9.72 9.91
N VAL A 161 10.33 -10.96 9.45
CA VAL A 161 11.16 -11.96 10.14
C VAL A 161 12.55 -12.15 9.52
N THR A 162 12.76 -11.77 8.27
CA THR A 162 14.07 -11.89 7.62
C THR A 162 15.12 -11.05 8.32
N LYS A 163 16.34 -11.58 8.47
CA LYS A 163 17.43 -10.85 9.15
C LYS A 163 17.93 -9.67 8.34
N GLU A 164 18.02 -9.85 7.01
CA GLU A 164 18.57 -8.85 6.09
C GLU A 164 17.66 -8.72 4.87
N HIS A 165 17.59 -7.52 4.33
CA HIS A 165 16.92 -7.25 3.06
C HIS A 165 17.86 -6.48 2.14
N LYS A 166 17.79 -6.79 0.84
CA LYS A 166 18.69 -6.21 -0.16
C LYS A 166 18.30 -4.79 -0.58
N HIS A 167 17.03 -4.50 -0.54
CA HIS A 167 16.47 -3.24 -1.03
C HIS A 167 15.56 -2.60 0.01
N THR A 168 15.46 -1.29 -0.01
CA THR A 168 14.50 -0.57 0.84
C THR A 168 13.08 -0.65 0.30
N LEU A 169 12.91 -0.76 -1.01
CA LEU A 169 11.62 -0.79 -1.70
C LEU A 169 11.45 -2.10 -2.46
N TYR A 170 10.27 -2.68 -2.36
CA TYR A 170 9.83 -3.84 -3.14
C TYR A 170 8.43 -3.58 -3.67
N GLN A 171 8.18 -4.01 -4.90
CA GLN A 171 6.84 -4.02 -5.50
C GLN A 171 6.31 -5.45 -5.56
N LEU A 172 5.10 -5.64 -5.04
CA LEU A 172 4.41 -6.93 -5.02
C LEU A 172 3.25 -6.90 -6.01
N SER A 173 3.32 -7.78 -7.00
CA SER A 173 2.28 -7.93 -8.01
C SER A 173 2.22 -9.34 -8.55
N SER A 174 1.16 -9.66 -9.28
CA SER A 174 1.08 -10.91 -10.06
C SER A 174 2.09 -10.96 -11.21
N GLY A 175 2.68 -9.82 -11.60
CA GLY A 175 3.54 -9.69 -12.77
C GLY A 175 2.79 -9.60 -14.10
N GLU A 176 1.46 -9.71 -14.10
CA GLU A 176 0.62 -9.64 -15.30
C GLU A 176 -0.42 -8.54 -15.18
N LYS A 177 -0.62 -7.79 -16.26
CA LYS A 177 -1.72 -6.83 -16.39
C LYS A 177 -2.93 -7.52 -16.98
N ILE A 178 -4.02 -7.50 -16.24
CA ILE A 178 -5.32 -8.04 -16.66
C ILE A 178 -6.23 -6.86 -17.01
N SER A 179 -6.93 -6.95 -18.14
CA SER A 179 -7.99 -6.00 -18.45
C SER A 179 -9.14 -6.19 -17.45
N ARG A 180 -9.70 -5.08 -16.95
CA ARG A 180 -10.93 -5.15 -16.12
C ARG A 180 -12.12 -5.77 -16.84
N TYR A 181 -12.08 -5.81 -18.19
CA TYR A 181 -13.09 -6.48 -19.01
C TYR A 181 -12.93 -8.01 -18.97
N ASP A 182 -11.71 -8.51 -18.77
CA ASP A 182 -11.40 -9.96 -18.77
C ASP A 182 -11.45 -10.55 -17.34
N LEU A 183 -11.75 -9.75 -16.31
CA LEU A 183 -11.98 -10.18 -14.93
C LEU A 183 -13.41 -10.74 -14.76
#